data_2bf2335d930f6ae99219f2e595a0abf7
#
_entry.id   2bf2335d930f6ae99219f2e595a0abf7
#
_cell.length_a   1.000
_cell.length_b   1.000
_cell.length_c   1.000
_cell.angle_alpha   90.00
_cell.angle_beta   90.00
_cell.angle_gamma   90.00
#
_symmetry.space_group_name_H-M   'P 1'
#
loop_
_entity.id
_entity.type
_entity.pdbx_description
1 polymer ?
#
loop_
_entity_poly.entity_id
_entity_poly.type
_entity_poly.pdbx_seq_one_letter_code
_entity_poly.pdbx_strand_id
1 'polypeptide(L)'
;YANEDAAGRVKKDKLGGREAIMNAEMDLFYNNPVTGVGAGLGKENRKNMISEDAASHNEVTRMLSEHGLFGLFGLIILFITPFFSYINNRQHFYFLSFYFFWLLTINHAAMRTAAPAFVYALTLLTVTNIKANDSVNRENSTYR
;
A
#
# COMPACT_ATOMS: atom_id res chain seq x y z
N TYR A 1 -25.23 -1.21 -28.35
CA TYR A 1 -24.20 -1.91 -29.13
C TYR A 1 -23.41 -2.72 -28.12
N ALA A 2 -23.52 -4.07 -28.22
CA ALA A 2 -22.78 -4.99 -27.37
C ALA A 2 -21.27 -4.78 -27.56
N ASN A 3 -20.55 -4.76 -26.46
CA ASN A 3 -19.10 -4.59 -26.41
C ASN A 3 -18.47 -5.94 -26.75
N GLU A 4 -18.52 -6.33 -28.04
CA GLU A 4 -17.94 -7.59 -28.55
C GLU A 4 -16.50 -7.36 -28.98
N ASP A 5 -15.64 -8.34 -28.72
CA ASP A 5 -14.28 -8.34 -29.27
C ASP A 5 -14.31 -8.78 -30.74
N ALA A 6 -13.18 -8.63 -31.44
CA ALA A 6 -13.05 -9.02 -32.85
C ALA A 6 -13.34 -10.53 -33.13
N ALA A 7 -13.50 -11.35 -32.09
CA ALA A 7 -13.85 -12.77 -32.16
C ALA A 7 -15.32 -13.02 -31.74
N GLY A 8 -16.16 -11.97 -31.63
CA GLY A 8 -17.59 -12.09 -31.30
C GLY A 8 -17.87 -12.46 -29.84
N ARG A 9 -16.87 -12.35 -28.95
CA ARG A 9 -17.05 -12.59 -27.53
C ARG A 9 -17.49 -11.32 -26.84
N VAL A 10 -18.62 -11.36 -26.11
CA VAL A 10 -19.05 -10.25 -25.26
C VAL A 10 -17.92 -9.99 -24.25
N LYS A 11 -17.29 -8.81 -24.35
CA LYS A 11 -16.34 -8.38 -23.32
C LYS A 11 -17.08 -8.26 -22.00
N LYS A 12 -16.96 -9.25 -21.15
CA LYS A 12 -17.34 -9.17 -19.78
C LYS A 12 -16.46 -8.11 -19.15
N ASP A 13 -17.05 -6.95 -18.93
CA ASP A 13 -16.47 -5.84 -18.18
C ASP A 13 -15.18 -5.18 -18.72
N LYS A 14 -15.22 -3.85 -18.91
CA LYS A 14 -14.08 -3.04 -19.38
C LYS A 14 -12.84 -3.13 -18.47
N LEU A 15 -13.02 -3.54 -17.22
CA LEU A 15 -11.99 -3.61 -16.17
C LEU A 15 -11.59 -5.06 -15.82
N GLY A 16 -12.02 -6.07 -16.60
CA GLY A 16 -11.61 -7.47 -16.40
C GLY A 16 -11.97 -8.05 -15.04
N GLY A 17 -13.17 -7.75 -14.54
CA GLY A 17 -13.66 -8.25 -13.24
C GLY A 17 -13.07 -7.52 -12.01
N ARG A 18 -12.16 -6.56 -12.19
CA ARG A 18 -11.53 -5.83 -11.07
C ARG A 18 -12.54 -5.04 -10.23
N GLU A 19 -13.53 -4.44 -10.90
CA GLU A 19 -14.59 -3.69 -10.22
C GLU A 19 -15.47 -4.61 -9.39
N ALA A 20 -15.85 -5.77 -9.92
CA ALA A 20 -16.61 -6.76 -9.18
C ALA A 20 -15.86 -7.25 -7.93
N ILE A 21 -14.54 -7.48 -8.05
CA ILE A 21 -13.69 -7.87 -6.92
C ILE A 21 -13.63 -6.75 -5.87
N MET A 22 -13.42 -5.51 -6.31
CA MET A 22 -13.34 -4.35 -5.41
C MET A 22 -14.66 -4.15 -4.67
N ASN A 23 -15.80 -4.23 -5.37
CA ASN A 23 -17.11 -4.09 -4.75
C ASN A 23 -17.40 -5.20 -3.74
N ALA A 24 -17.05 -6.46 -4.07
CA ALA A 24 -17.19 -7.58 -3.13
C ALA A 24 -16.29 -7.40 -1.90
N GLU A 25 -15.07 -6.86 -2.04
CA GLU A 25 -14.20 -6.53 -0.91
C GLU A 25 -14.77 -5.43 -0.03
N MET A 26 -15.39 -4.41 -0.64
CA MET A 26 -16.07 -3.35 0.12
C MET A 26 -17.31 -3.89 0.85
N ASP A 27 -18.09 -4.77 0.23
CA ASP A 27 -19.23 -5.42 0.89
C ASP A 27 -18.78 -6.27 2.08
N LEU A 28 -17.66 -6.99 1.96
CA LEU A 28 -17.06 -7.73 3.09
C LEU A 28 -16.65 -6.79 4.23
N PHE A 29 -16.08 -5.63 3.91
CA PHE A 29 -15.74 -4.61 4.90
C PHE A 29 -16.99 -4.06 5.60
N TYR A 30 -18.04 -3.70 4.85
CA TYR A 30 -19.27 -3.16 5.44
C TYR A 30 -19.98 -4.19 6.33
N ASN A 31 -19.91 -5.46 6.01
CA ASN A 31 -20.46 -6.54 6.82
C ASN A 31 -19.64 -6.86 8.07
N ASN A 32 -18.33 -6.59 8.04
CA ASN A 32 -17.38 -6.86 9.14
C ASN A 32 -16.45 -5.67 9.40
N PRO A 33 -16.96 -4.50 9.80
CA PRO A 33 -16.19 -3.26 9.76
C PRO A 33 -15.05 -3.23 10.79
N VAL A 34 -15.19 -3.86 11.94
CA VAL A 34 -14.22 -3.74 13.05
C VAL A 34 -12.99 -4.60 12.79
N THR A 35 -13.16 -5.89 12.58
CA THR A 35 -12.07 -6.87 12.49
C THR A 35 -11.80 -7.34 11.07
N GLY A 36 -12.68 -7.02 10.11
CA GLY A 36 -12.67 -7.63 8.80
C GLY A 36 -13.08 -9.11 8.86
N VAL A 37 -12.92 -9.80 7.75
CA VAL A 37 -13.23 -11.25 7.64
C VAL A 37 -12.06 -12.12 8.12
N GLY A 38 -10.91 -11.54 8.42
CA GLY A 38 -9.70 -12.23 8.84
C GLY A 38 -8.63 -12.30 7.75
N ALA A 39 -7.38 -12.26 8.16
CA ALA A 39 -6.22 -12.25 7.26
C ALA A 39 -6.20 -13.51 6.37
N GLY A 40 -6.13 -13.29 5.06
CA GLY A 40 -6.09 -14.36 4.06
C GLY A 40 -7.44 -14.98 3.70
N LEU A 41 -8.51 -14.71 4.46
CA LEU A 41 -9.85 -15.26 4.20
C LEU A 41 -10.65 -14.45 3.16
N GLY A 42 -10.16 -13.26 2.77
CA GLY A 42 -10.83 -12.40 1.80
C GLY A 42 -11.11 -13.10 0.46
N LYS A 43 -10.18 -13.92 -0.04
CA LYS A 43 -10.37 -14.69 -1.28
C LYS A 43 -11.48 -15.72 -1.18
N GLU A 44 -11.52 -16.47 -0.08
CA GLU A 44 -12.51 -17.52 0.13
C GLU A 44 -13.92 -16.94 0.29
N ASN A 45 -14.06 -15.89 1.08
CA ASN A 45 -15.34 -15.21 1.28
C ASN A 45 -15.86 -14.58 -0.03
N ARG A 46 -14.98 -14.04 -0.89
CA ARG A 46 -15.39 -13.51 -2.21
C ARG A 46 -15.88 -14.59 -3.16
N LYS A 47 -15.30 -15.80 -3.14
CA LYS A 47 -15.78 -16.92 -3.97
C LYS A 47 -17.26 -17.24 -3.76
N ASN A 48 -17.76 -16.99 -2.55
CA ASN A 48 -19.17 -17.19 -2.21
C ASN A 48 -20.07 -16.06 -2.76
N MET A 49 -19.48 -14.90 -3.08
CA MET A 49 -20.22 -13.72 -3.56
C MET A 49 -20.13 -13.56 -5.08
N ILE A 50 -18.97 -13.85 -5.66
CA ILE A 50 -18.69 -13.74 -7.08
C ILE A 50 -18.07 -15.03 -7.59
N SER A 51 -18.53 -15.52 -8.74
CA SER A 51 -18.01 -16.76 -9.35
C SER A 51 -16.59 -16.66 -9.91
N GLU A 52 -15.91 -15.53 -9.72
CA GLU A 52 -14.56 -15.31 -10.21
C GLU A 52 -13.51 -15.64 -9.15
N ASP A 53 -12.66 -16.61 -9.44
CA ASP A 53 -11.51 -17.00 -8.61
C ASP A 53 -10.28 -16.11 -8.95
N ALA A 54 -10.45 -14.79 -8.92
CA ALA A 54 -9.38 -13.85 -9.19
C ALA A 54 -8.76 -13.29 -7.90
N ALA A 55 -7.44 -13.08 -7.93
CA ALA A 55 -6.76 -12.41 -6.83
C ALA A 55 -7.17 -10.92 -6.76
N SER A 56 -7.23 -10.37 -5.55
CA SER A 56 -7.36 -8.93 -5.37
C SER A 56 -6.22 -8.19 -6.08
N HIS A 57 -6.57 -7.12 -6.77
CA HIS A 57 -5.61 -6.25 -7.45
C HIS A 57 -5.44 -4.91 -6.74
N ASN A 58 -6.17 -4.66 -5.66
CA ASN A 58 -6.10 -3.44 -4.88
C ASN A 58 -5.82 -3.79 -3.40
N GLU A 59 -4.66 -3.40 -2.91
CA GLU A 59 -4.29 -3.67 -1.52
C GLU A 59 -5.10 -2.86 -0.51
N VAL A 60 -5.61 -1.70 -0.89
CA VAL A 60 -6.43 -0.87 0.01
C VAL A 60 -7.73 -1.58 0.35
N THR A 61 -8.49 -2.01 -0.67
CA THR A 61 -9.76 -2.72 -0.44
C THR A 61 -9.56 -4.08 0.23
N ARG A 62 -8.44 -4.76 -0.09
CA ARG A 62 -8.08 -6.01 0.57
C ARG A 62 -7.78 -5.79 2.06
N MET A 63 -6.99 -4.77 2.41
CA MET A 63 -6.68 -4.45 3.81
C MET A 63 -7.95 -4.10 4.60
N LEU A 64 -8.89 -3.37 3.98
CA LEU A 64 -10.17 -3.06 4.59
C LEU A 64 -11.02 -4.32 4.81
N SER A 65 -11.15 -5.18 3.80
CA SER A 65 -11.97 -6.39 3.90
C SER A 65 -11.39 -7.42 4.88
N GLU A 66 -10.06 -7.61 4.89
CA GLU A 66 -9.42 -8.62 5.73
C GLU A 66 -9.21 -8.16 7.18
N HIS A 67 -8.93 -6.86 7.41
CA HIS A 67 -8.57 -6.33 8.73
C HIS A 67 -9.52 -5.26 9.28
N GLY A 68 -10.53 -4.86 8.54
CA GLY A 68 -11.52 -3.87 8.98
C GLY A 68 -10.90 -2.51 9.32
N LEU A 69 -11.34 -1.90 10.42
CA LEU A 69 -10.82 -0.63 10.94
C LEU A 69 -9.34 -0.70 11.31
N PHE A 70 -8.83 -1.85 11.74
CA PHE A 70 -7.39 -2.02 11.99
C PHE A 70 -6.58 -1.90 10.71
N GLY A 71 -7.10 -2.45 9.58
CA GLY A 71 -6.51 -2.29 8.27
C GLY A 71 -6.50 -0.83 7.81
N LEU A 72 -7.62 -0.12 8.01
CA LEU A 72 -7.72 1.32 7.72
C LEU A 72 -6.70 2.12 8.53
N PHE A 73 -6.61 1.87 9.83
CA PHE A 73 -5.66 2.57 10.71
C PHE A 73 -4.20 2.29 10.31
N GLY A 74 -3.88 1.04 9.98
CA GLY A 74 -2.57 0.67 9.45
C GLY A 74 -2.23 1.41 8.15
N LEU A 75 -3.17 1.49 7.21
CA LEU A 75 -3.01 2.25 5.97
C LEU A 75 -2.76 3.74 6.24
N ILE A 76 -3.52 4.36 7.15
CA ILE A 76 -3.34 5.76 7.53
C ILE A 76 -1.92 6.00 8.06
N ILE A 77 -1.42 5.14 8.94
CA ILE A 77 -0.05 5.22 9.45
C ILE A 77 0.96 5.12 8.30
N LEU A 78 0.81 4.13 7.42
CA LEU A 78 1.71 3.94 6.28
C LEU A 78 1.73 5.15 5.34
N PHE A 79 0.56 5.77 5.09
CA PHE A 79 0.48 6.96 4.24
C PHE A 79 1.10 8.21 4.89
N ILE A 80 0.92 8.38 6.19
CA ILE A 80 1.29 9.63 6.88
C ILE A 80 2.75 9.63 7.35
N THR A 81 3.30 8.47 7.74
CA THR A 81 4.65 8.38 8.32
C THR A 81 5.76 9.02 7.46
N PRO A 82 5.84 8.83 6.13
CA PRO A 82 6.87 9.47 5.31
C PRO A 82 6.77 11.00 5.29
N PHE A 83 5.55 11.55 5.37
CA PHE A 83 5.35 13.00 5.42
C PHE A 83 5.86 13.62 6.73
N PHE A 84 5.65 12.96 7.86
CA PHE A 84 6.22 13.41 9.12
C PHE A 84 7.74 13.41 9.10
N SER A 85 8.35 12.38 8.52
CA SER A 85 9.79 12.30 8.34
C SER A 85 10.32 13.45 7.47
N TYR A 86 9.60 13.78 6.38
CA TYR A 86 9.95 14.89 5.50
C TYR A 86 9.81 16.27 6.16
N ILE A 87 8.74 16.52 6.94
CA ILE A 87 8.52 17.79 7.64
C ILE A 87 9.63 18.03 8.66
N ASN A 88 10.04 16.98 9.35
CA ASN A 88 11.07 17.05 10.38
C ASN A 88 12.48 17.31 9.79
N ASN A 89 12.76 16.80 8.57
CA ASN A 89 14.04 17.01 7.90
C ASN A 89 13.86 17.09 6.38
N ARG A 90 14.05 18.28 5.81
CA ARG A 90 13.90 18.54 4.36
C ARG A 90 14.92 17.77 3.49
N GLN A 91 16.01 17.29 4.04
CA GLN A 91 16.97 16.46 3.30
C GLN A 91 16.35 15.11 2.90
N HIS A 92 15.25 14.70 3.52
CA HIS A 92 14.50 13.50 3.14
C HIS A 92 13.71 13.64 1.83
N PHE A 93 13.70 14.82 1.20
CA PHE A 93 12.99 15.04 -0.07
C PHE A 93 13.37 14.03 -1.15
N TYR A 94 14.64 13.62 -1.23
CA TYR A 94 15.09 12.61 -2.19
C TYR A 94 14.41 11.25 -2.01
N PHE A 95 14.00 10.91 -0.80
CA PHE A 95 13.32 9.64 -0.51
C PHE A 95 11.83 9.67 -0.85
N LEU A 96 11.27 10.85 -1.11
CA LEU A 96 9.87 10.99 -1.51
C LEU A 96 9.57 10.28 -2.85
N SER A 97 10.56 10.15 -3.73
CA SER A 97 10.45 9.38 -4.98
C SER A 97 10.14 7.90 -4.72
N PHE A 98 10.76 7.31 -3.71
CA PHE A 98 10.46 5.93 -3.31
C PHE A 98 9.05 5.80 -2.76
N TYR A 99 8.54 6.81 -2.05
CA TYR A 99 7.17 6.85 -1.57
C TYR A 99 6.16 6.86 -2.73
N PHE A 100 6.36 7.68 -3.73
CA PHE A 100 5.49 7.68 -4.92
C PHE A 100 5.57 6.37 -5.68
N PHE A 101 6.74 5.78 -5.81
CA PHE A 101 6.89 4.46 -6.42
C PHE A 101 6.14 3.38 -5.61
N TRP A 102 6.22 3.43 -4.28
CA TRP A 102 5.47 2.54 -3.41
C TRP A 102 3.95 2.71 -3.58
N LEU A 103 3.43 3.94 -3.70
CA LEU A 103 2.01 4.21 -3.97
C LEU A 103 1.52 3.54 -5.27
N LEU A 104 2.35 3.50 -6.29
CA LEU A 104 2.02 2.80 -7.53
C LEU A 104 1.90 1.28 -7.32
N THR A 105 2.68 0.72 -6.40
CA THR A 105 2.64 -0.73 -6.12
C THR A 105 1.38 -1.17 -5.39
N ILE A 106 0.73 -0.28 -4.61
CA ILE A 106 -0.50 -0.59 -3.84
C ILE A 106 -1.65 -1.00 -4.77
N ASN A 107 -1.74 -0.41 -5.97
CA ASN A 107 -2.78 -0.72 -6.94
C ASN A 107 -2.55 -2.05 -7.68
N HIS A 108 -1.48 -2.80 -7.38
CA HIS A 108 -1.09 -3.99 -8.13
C HIS A 108 -0.99 -5.27 -7.26
N ALA A 109 -1.60 -5.30 -6.08
CA ALA A 109 -1.52 -6.44 -5.14
C ALA A 109 -0.07 -6.85 -4.79
N ALA A 110 0.87 -5.91 -4.91
CA ALA A 110 2.29 -6.19 -4.77
C ALA A 110 2.75 -6.23 -3.30
N MET A 111 1.95 -5.80 -2.34
CA MET A 111 2.33 -5.78 -0.91
C MET A 111 2.51 -7.17 -0.30
N ARG A 112 2.10 -8.23 -1.00
CA ARG A 112 2.38 -9.62 -0.61
C ARG A 112 3.83 -10.04 -0.87
N THR A 113 4.57 -9.26 -1.63
CA THR A 113 5.98 -9.51 -1.91
C THR A 113 6.87 -8.65 -1.03
N ALA A 114 8.10 -9.06 -0.80
CA ALA A 114 9.06 -8.30 -0.01
C ALA A 114 9.47 -6.97 -0.68
N ALA A 115 9.36 -6.88 -2.01
CA ALA A 115 9.83 -5.72 -2.76
C ALA A 115 9.13 -4.41 -2.38
N PRO A 116 7.79 -4.30 -2.30
CA PRO A 116 7.12 -3.08 -1.86
C PRO A 116 7.45 -2.70 -0.41
N ALA A 117 7.58 -3.68 0.49
CA ALA A 117 7.99 -3.42 1.86
C ALA A 117 9.40 -2.83 1.92
N PHE A 118 10.32 -3.34 1.10
CA PHE A 118 11.67 -2.81 0.97
C PHE A 118 11.67 -1.38 0.41
N VAL A 119 10.92 -1.12 -0.67
CA VAL A 119 10.77 0.23 -1.24
C VAL A 119 10.19 1.20 -0.21
N TYR A 120 9.19 0.78 0.56
CA TYR A 120 8.64 1.59 1.65
C TYR A 120 9.70 1.88 2.72
N ALA A 121 10.49 0.89 3.13
CA ALA A 121 11.57 1.08 4.10
C ALA A 121 12.61 2.12 3.64
N LEU A 122 12.88 2.21 2.32
CA LEU A 122 13.75 3.25 1.76
C LEU A 122 13.20 4.66 1.98
N THR A 123 11.88 4.84 2.09
CA THR A 123 11.26 6.15 2.37
C THR A 123 11.54 6.64 3.79
N LEU A 124 11.88 5.73 4.70
CA LEU A 124 12.12 6.01 6.12
C LEU A 124 13.61 6.18 6.45
N LEU A 125 14.51 6.07 5.46
CA LEU A 125 15.93 6.29 5.68
C LEU A 125 16.20 7.74 6.10
N THR A 126 17.13 7.90 7.05
CA THR A 126 17.59 9.20 7.51
C THR A 126 18.99 9.49 7.00
N VAL A 127 19.20 10.69 6.45
CA VAL A 127 20.54 11.17 6.06
C VAL A 127 21.19 11.80 7.29
N THR A 128 22.23 11.16 7.81
CA THR A 128 23.08 11.74 8.86
C THR A 128 24.30 12.40 8.24
N ASN A 129 24.52 13.68 8.53
CA ASN A 129 25.65 14.42 8.01
C ASN A 129 26.88 14.15 8.90
N ILE A 130 27.68 13.15 8.56
CA ILE A 130 28.87 12.70 9.33
C ILE A 130 29.88 13.84 9.51
N LYS A 131 30.01 14.76 8.52
CA LYS A 131 30.94 15.89 8.57
C LYS A 131 30.65 16.89 9.70
N ALA A 132 29.38 17.06 10.09
CA ALA A 132 29.01 17.97 11.16
C ALA A 132 29.45 17.43 12.54
N ASN A 133 29.43 16.11 12.72
CA ASN A 133 29.84 15.46 13.98
C ASN A 133 31.38 15.52 14.19
N ASP A 134 32.15 15.41 13.11
CA ASP A 134 33.60 15.49 13.20
C ASP A 134 34.11 16.89 13.56
N SER A 135 33.44 17.93 13.13
CA SER A 135 33.79 19.32 13.50
C SER A 135 33.53 19.59 14.98
N VAL A 136 32.38 19.14 15.50
CA VAL A 136 32.03 19.30 16.91
C VAL A 136 32.98 18.50 17.84
N ASN A 137 33.37 17.30 17.44
CA ASN A 137 34.32 16.49 18.20
C ASN A 137 35.75 17.06 18.18
N ARG A 138 36.18 17.69 17.07
CA ARG A 138 37.49 18.35 17.01
C ARG A 138 37.54 19.60 17.88
N GLU A 139 36.45 20.39 17.89
CA GLU A 139 36.34 21.60 18.70
C GLU A 139 36.39 21.26 20.19
N ASN A 140 35.67 20.24 20.64
CA ASN A 140 35.70 19.76 22.03
C ASN A 140 37.03 19.13 22.45
N SER A 141 37.83 18.62 21.51
CA SER A 141 39.15 18.07 21.79
C SER A 141 40.25 19.15 21.93
N THR A 142 40.03 20.33 21.39
CA THR A 142 40.99 21.45 21.43
C THR A 142 40.90 22.26 22.75
N TYR A 143 39.82 22.07 23.52
CA TYR A 143 39.60 22.74 24.80
C TYR A 143 39.90 21.84 26.03
N ARG A 144 40.57 20.70 25.85
CA ARG A 144 41.12 19.85 26.90
C ARG A 144 42.64 19.87 26.88
#